data_c5878611329c7a4f9556d525d6250504
#
_entry.id   c5878611329c7a4f9556d525d6250504
#
_cell.length_a   1.000
_cell.length_b   1.000
_cell.length_c   1.000
_cell.angle_alpha   90.00
_cell.angle_beta   90.00
_cell.angle_gamma   90.00
#
_symmetry.space_group_name_H-M   'P 1'
#
loop_
_entity.id
_entity.type
_entity.pdbx_description
1 polymer ?
#
loop_
_entity_poly.entity_id
_entity_poly.type
_entity_poly.pdbx_seq_one_letter_code
_entity_poly.pdbx_strand_id
1 'polypeptide(L)'
;MAQTYRERGLEDRDRISRQICAIEFDPEEARKAQERLESLGIPAGGAVRNGDFFSYCRNFIDGGVRFEAIVGNPPFIRYQSFMEEHRKLAFEIMQEAGLTPNRFTNAWVPFLIASSLLLTDKGRMGMVVPAELFQVGYAAQTRLFLSDYFRKLTIITFKKLVFSEINQEVVLLLCEKDGDRHSGIRVVELEEMGDLQAFDPKDLSNIELKPLDHTSEKWTQYYLTADEITLLRKWRTHPEIAVSGDILDVDVGVVTGLNEFFALNELQVAKNKLGAHTKRIITKSAHLEGVVMTEEDWADNVARQYATALLHLPNAPFSEQAEEVRQYIVSGEKQGVHTGYKCRIRKNWFVVPSVWVPDAFMLRQVHSYPKIILNEAQATCTDTVHRVRFKEGYEGARVTAAFLNSLTLAFSEVTGRSYGAGVLTFEPSETESLPLPLYGSDKLDLEQIDGLIRFNRIEEVLEITDKALLIDGLGLAREEALALRKIWRKLRDRRINRR
;
A
#
# COMPACT_ATOMS: atom_id res chain seq x y z
N MET A 1 -30.60 12.08 -0.51
CA MET A 1 -31.58 11.42 0.40
C MET A 1 -32.93 12.12 0.37
N ALA A 2 -33.08 13.37 0.79
CA ALA A 2 -34.35 14.10 0.78
C ALA A 2 -35.01 14.16 -0.62
N GLN A 3 -34.24 14.47 -1.66
CA GLN A 3 -34.71 14.46 -3.04
C GLN A 3 -35.16 13.07 -3.48
N THR A 4 -34.40 12.02 -3.13
CA THR A 4 -34.73 10.63 -3.45
C THR A 4 -36.03 10.18 -2.81
N TYR A 5 -36.33 10.61 -1.59
CA TYR A 5 -37.61 10.32 -0.96
C TYR A 5 -38.78 10.92 -1.76
N ARG A 6 -38.63 12.16 -2.23
CA ARG A 6 -39.64 12.84 -3.06
C ARG A 6 -39.84 12.16 -4.41
N GLU A 7 -38.74 11.81 -5.08
CA GLU A 7 -38.77 11.09 -6.36
C GLU A 7 -39.46 9.71 -6.24
N ARG A 8 -39.44 9.12 -5.04
CA ARG A 8 -40.13 7.87 -4.71
C ARG A 8 -41.55 8.04 -4.16
N GLY A 9 -42.10 9.25 -4.27
CA GLY A 9 -43.49 9.53 -3.93
C GLY A 9 -43.78 9.80 -2.46
N LEU A 10 -42.76 10.04 -1.64
CA LEU A 10 -42.98 10.52 -0.27
C LEU A 10 -43.10 12.03 -0.28
N GLU A 11 -44.34 12.54 -0.13
CA GLU A 11 -44.64 13.99 -0.19
C GLU A 11 -44.67 14.67 1.19
N ASP A 12 -44.88 13.90 2.26
CA ASP A 12 -44.91 14.41 3.64
C ASP A 12 -43.53 14.92 4.08
N ARG A 13 -43.37 16.24 4.07
CA ARG A 13 -42.12 16.94 4.34
C ARG A 13 -41.64 16.78 5.79
N ASP A 14 -42.55 16.79 6.73
CA ASP A 14 -42.26 16.60 8.16
C ASP A 14 -41.81 15.16 8.42
N ARG A 15 -42.42 14.21 7.74
CA ARG A 15 -42.01 12.81 7.79
C ARG A 15 -40.60 12.60 7.19
N ILE A 16 -40.30 13.26 6.07
CA ILE A 16 -38.95 13.22 5.46
C ILE A 16 -37.93 13.83 6.44
N SER A 17 -38.23 14.99 7.04
CA SER A 17 -37.35 15.66 8.03
C SER A 17 -37.01 14.73 9.21
N ARG A 18 -38.00 14.04 9.76
CA ARG A 18 -37.81 13.12 10.91
C ARG A 18 -37.04 11.86 10.55
N GLN A 19 -36.96 11.49 9.27
CA GLN A 19 -36.21 10.33 8.80
C GLN A 19 -34.75 10.64 8.43
N ILE A 20 -34.36 11.91 8.46
CA ILE A 20 -32.99 12.34 8.13
C ILE A 20 -32.27 12.76 9.39
N CYS A 21 -31.06 12.21 9.59
CA CYS A 21 -30.13 12.68 10.59
C CYS A 21 -28.78 12.92 9.89
N ALA A 22 -28.36 14.16 9.78
CA ALA A 22 -27.07 14.56 9.28
C ALA A 22 -26.23 15.16 10.43
N ILE A 23 -24.95 14.86 10.45
CA ILE A 23 -23.98 15.39 11.41
C ILE A 23 -22.86 16.04 10.62
N GLU A 24 -22.59 17.31 10.91
CA GLU A 24 -21.54 18.08 10.28
C GLU A 24 -20.75 18.83 11.36
N PHE A 25 -19.42 18.72 11.31
CA PHE A 25 -18.54 19.35 12.28
C PHE A 25 -18.38 20.85 12.05
N ASP A 26 -18.23 21.26 10.79
CA ASP A 26 -18.08 22.65 10.41
C ASP A 26 -19.42 23.39 10.51
N PRO A 27 -19.54 24.49 11.31
CA PRO A 27 -20.80 25.21 11.49
C PRO A 27 -21.33 25.83 10.20
N GLU A 28 -20.44 26.28 9.30
CA GLU A 28 -20.84 26.89 8.04
C GLU A 28 -21.38 25.84 7.06
N GLU A 29 -20.73 24.69 6.95
CA GLU A 29 -21.21 23.58 6.14
C GLU A 29 -22.51 22.98 6.70
N ALA A 30 -22.65 22.92 8.02
CA ALA A 30 -23.90 22.52 8.66
C ALA A 30 -25.05 23.48 8.30
N ARG A 31 -24.81 24.82 8.33
CA ARG A 31 -25.77 25.82 7.89
C ARG A 31 -26.15 25.66 6.42
N LYS A 32 -25.18 25.46 5.53
CA LYS A 32 -25.45 25.21 4.11
C LYS A 32 -26.30 23.94 3.91
N ALA A 33 -26.05 22.89 4.68
CA ALA A 33 -26.86 21.67 4.64
C ALA A 33 -28.31 21.92 5.08
N GLN A 34 -28.52 22.76 6.13
CA GLN A 34 -29.85 23.19 6.57
C GLN A 34 -30.56 23.98 5.47
N GLU A 35 -29.92 25.01 4.92
CA GLU A 35 -30.47 25.84 3.84
C GLU A 35 -30.83 24.99 2.61
N ARG A 36 -30.04 23.98 2.31
CA ARG A 36 -30.33 23.05 1.21
C ARG A 36 -31.58 22.23 1.46
N LEU A 37 -31.82 21.74 2.68
CA LEU A 37 -33.06 21.06 3.04
C LEU A 37 -34.26 22.01 2.95
N GLU A 38 -34.15 23.21 3.48
CA GLU A 38 -35.19 24.23 3.44
C GLU A 38 -35.53 24.64 2.01
N SER A 39 -34.54 24.76 1.11
CA SER A 39 -34.78 25.04 -0.31
C SER A 39 -35.58 23.94 -1.03
N LEU A 40 -35.54 22.71 -0.50
CA LEU A 40 -36.38 21.60 -0.94
C LEU A 40 -37.75 21.61 -0.23
N GLY A 41 -38.03 22.62 0.62
CA GLY A 41 -39.23 22.73 1.41
C GLY A 41 -39.34 21.74 2.56
N ILE A 42 -38.22 21.20 3.03
CA ILE A 42 -38.16 20.22 4.13
C ILE A 42 -37.67 20.96 5.39
N PRO A 43 -38.38 20.88 6.51
CA PRO A 43 -37.93 21.52 7.76
C PRO A 43 -36.56 20.96 8.19
N ALA A 44 -35.57 21.85 8.36
CA ALA A 44 -34.23 21.45 8.73
C ALA A 44 -34.04 21.21 10.25
N GLY A 45 -34.97 21.71 11.06
CA GLY A 45 -34.91 21.65 12.52
C GLY A 45 -34.79 20.22 13.06
N GLY A 46 -33.63 19.87 13.61
CA GLY A 46 -33.36 18.54 14.12
C GLY A 46 -32.82 17.53 13.12
N ALA A 47 -32.97 17.78 11.81
CA ALA A 47 -32.45 16.91 10.76
C ALA A 47 -30.91 17.07 10.54
N VAL A 48 -30.40 18.29 10.75
CA VAL A 48 -28.96 18.59 10.67
C VAL A 48 -28.44 18.99 12.04
N ARG A 49 -27.42 18.31 12.51
CA ARG A 49 -26.77 18.56 13.80
C ARG A 49 -25.33 19.02 13.56
N ASN A 50 -24.98 20.14 14.19
CA ASN A 50 -23.60 20.62 14.17
C ASN A 50 -22.85 20.08 15.38
N GLY A 51 -21.69 19.46 15.16
CA GLY A 51 -20.79 18.98 16.20
C GLY A 51 -20.02 17.73 15.81
N ASP A 52 -19.31 17.17 16.80
CA ASP A 52 -18.46 16.00 16.61
C ASP A 52 -19.27 14.72 16.35
N PHE A 53 -18.92 14.05 15.27
CA PHE A 53 -19.56 12.80 14.85
C PHE A 53 -19.51 11.71 15.93
N PHE A 54 -18.34 11.51 16.56
CA PHE A 54 -18.16 10.41 17.52
C PHE A 54 -18.95 10.65 18.82
N SER A 55 -19.09 11.89 19.24
CA SER A 55 -19.93 12.26 20.36
C SER A 55 -21.41 11.95 20.11
N TYR A 56 -21.90 12.25 18.92
CA TYR A 56 -23.26 11.85 18.52
C TYR A 56 -23.39 10.33 18.38
N CYS A 57 -22.41 9.65 17.79
CA CYS A 57 -22.42 8.18 17.70
C CYS A 57 -22.49 7.51 19.09
N ARG A 58 -21.71 7.99 20.05
CA ARG A 58 -21.77 7.48 21.43
C ARG A 58 -23.18 7.61 22.01
N ASN A 59 -23.75 8.81 21.92
CA ASN A 59 -25.12 9.06 22.39
C ASN A 59 -26.16 8.17 21.70
N PHE A 60 -26.01 7.90 20.40
CA PHE A 60 -26.91 7.02 19.66
C PHE A 60 -26.74 5.55 20.07
N ILE A 61 -25.49 5.09 20.23
CA ILE A 61 -25.18 3.71 20.66
C ILE A 61 -25.79 3.46 22.04
N ASP A 62 -25.54 4.36 23.00
CA ASP A 62 -26.00 4.27 24.39
C ASP A 62 -27.53 4.39 24.50
N GLY A 63 -28.14 5.22 23.65
CA GLY A 63 -29.59 5.39 23.55
C GLY A 63 -30.30 4.30 22.70
N GLY A 64 -29.58 3.33 22.16
CA GLY A 64 -30.16 2.26 21.33
C GLY A 64 -30.68 2.72 19.97
N VAL A 65 -30.30 3.93 19.51
CA VAL A 65 -30.72 4.46 18.21
C VAL A 65 -30.02 3.71 17.08
N ARG A 66 -30.78 3.30 16.06
CA ARG A 66 -30.27 2.61 14.88
C ARG A 66 -30.88 3.18 13.62
N PHE A 67 -30.14 3.05 12.49
CA PHE A 67 -30.50 3.57 11.18
C PHE A 67 -30.62 2.44 10.16
N GLU A 68 -31.56 2.55 9.26
CA GLU A 68 -31.71 1.60 8.14
C GLU A 68 -30.70 1.85 7.02
N ALA A 69 -30.28 3.12 6.86
CA ALA A 69 -29.29 3.47 5.86
C ALA A 69 -28.35 4.59 6.38
N ILE A 70 -27.08 4.41 6.18
CA ILE A 70 -26.05 5.42 6.50
C ILE A 70 -25.21 5.67 5.23
N VAL A 71 -25.03 6.95 4.89
CA VAL A 71 -24.13 7.36 3.80
C VAL A 71 -23.18 8.44 4.28
N GLY A 72 -21.95 8.41 3.82
CA GLY A 72 -20.96 9.39 4.24
C GLY A 72 -19.72 9.45 3.37
N ASN A 73 -18.99 10.55 3.53
CA ASN A 73 -17.65 10.77 3.03
C ASN A 73 -16.77 11.17 4.21
N PRO A 74 -16.22 10.23 4.98
CA PRO A 74 -15.41 10.52 6.15
C PRO A 74 -14.12 11.26 5.77
N PRO A 75 -13.54 12.08 6.67
CA PRO A 75 -12.32 12.82 6.40
C PRO A 75 -11.11 11.87 6.34
N PHE A 76 -10.22 12.08 5.34
CA PHE A 76 -8.99 11.30 5.18
C PHE A 76 -7.83 11.93 5.95
N ILE A 77 -7.99 12.06 7.26
CA ILE A 77 -7.04 12.73 8.16
C ILE A 77 -6.12 11.69 8.79
N ARG A 78 -4.82 11.95 8.73
CA ARG A 78 -3.81 11.10 9.40
C ARG A 78 -3.91 11.22 10.91
N TYR A 79 -3.52 10.16 11.64
CA TYR A 79 -3.50 10.12 13.10
C TYR A 79 -2.96 11.39 13.76
N GLN A 80 -1.87 11.93 13.26
CA GLN A 80 -1.19 13.11 13.83
C GLN A 80 -2.01 14.40 13.74
N SER A 81 -2.89 14.49 12.75
CA SER A 81 -3.77 15.64 12.50
C SER A 81 -5.19 15.42 13.03
N PHE A 82 -5.49 14.25 13.59
CA PHE A 82 -6.77 13.93 14.19
C PHE A 82 -6.80 14.45 15.63
N MET A 83 -7.72 15.36 15.94
CA MET A 83 -7.83 16.02 17.24
C MET A 83 -7.90 14.98 18.37
N GLU A 84 -7.12 15.18 19.43
CA GLU A 84 -6.93 14.18 20.48
C GLU A 84 -8.24 13.78 21.19
N GLU A 85 -9.07 14.75 21.49
CA GLU A 85 -10.35 14.53 22.18
C GLU A 85 -11.28 13.61 21.34
N HIS A 86 -11.48 13.95 20.07
CA HIS A 86 -12.33 13.16 19.17
C HIS A 86 -11.72 11.78 18.89
N ARG A 87 -10.39 11.72 18.77
CA ARG A 87 -9.65 10.47 18.54
C ARG A 87 -9.81 9.50 19.71
N LYS A 88 -9.79 9.99 20.95
CA LYS A 88 -9.98 9.15 22.14
C LYS A 88 -11.32 8.40 22.08
N LEU A 89 -12.40 9.14 21.89
CA LEU A 89 -13.75 8.57 21.80
C LEU A 89 -13.89 7.63 20.57
N ALA A 90 -13.33 8.03 19.43
CA ALA A 90 -13.31 7.20 18.23
C ALA A 90 -12.63 5.84 18.49
N PHE A 91 -11.50 5.84 19.22
CA PHE A 91 -10.77 4.63 19.52
C PHE A 91 -11.45 3.77 20.58
N GLU A 92 -12.13 4.36 21.56
CA GLU A 92 -12.98 3.63 22.49
C GLU A 92 -14.09 2.85 21.75
N ILE A 93 -14.78 3.50 20.79
CA ILE A 93 -15.80 2.84 19.96
C ILE A 93 -15.19 1.68 19.14
N MET A 94 -14.00 1.87 18.58
CA MET A 94 -13.30 0.80 17.85
C MET A 94 -12.93 -0.38 18.76
N GLN A 95 -12.46 -0.11 19.98
CA GLN A 95 -12.08 -1.15 20.93
C GLN A 95 -13.30 -1.96 21.39
N GLU A 96 -14.45 -1.32 21.62
CA GLU A 96 -15.70 -2.00 21.91
C GLU A 96 -16.17 -2.91 20.75
N ALA A 97 -15.82 -2.54 19.50
CA ALA A 97 -16.05 -3.35 18.31
C ALA A 97 -14.98 -4.45 18.10
N GLY A 98 -14.05 -4.64 19.06
CA GLY A 98 -13.01 -5.67 19.00
C GLY A 98 -11.78 -5.32 18.18
N LEU A 99 -11.61 -4.04 17.75
CA LEU A 99 -10.43 -3.60 17.00
C LEU A 99 -9.38 -2.99 17.94
N THR A 100 -8.11 -3.05 17.52
CA THR A 100 -6.98 -2.45 18.23
C THR A 100 -6.40 -1.28 17.43
N PRO A 101 -6.93 -0.06 17.61
CA PRO A 101 -6.41 1.11 16.90
C PRO A 101 -5.00 1.48 17.36
N ASN A 102 -4.21 2.04 16.48
CA ASN A 102 -2.83 2.47 16.75
C ASN A 102 -2.49 3.79 16.05
N ARG A 103 -1.27 4.28 16.24
CA ARG A 103 -0.78 5.55 15.66
C ARG A 103 -0.75 5.61 14.12
N PHE A 104 -1.06 4.55 13.42
CA PHE A 104 -1.18 4.52 11.95
C PHE A 104 -2.64 4.53 11.50
N THR A 105 -3.59 4.38 12.43
CA THR A 105 -5.02 4.36 12.12
C THR A 105 -5.47 5.73 11.61
N ASN A 106 -5.86 5.79 10.36
CA ASN A 106 -6.39 6.99 9.72
C ASN A 106 -7.83 7.27 10.19
N ALA A 107 -8.26 8.54 10.24
CA ALA A 107 -9.56 8.94 10.80
C ALA A 107 -10.76 8.30 10.10
N TRP A 108 -10.71 8.01 8.80
CA TRP A 108 -11.83 7.36 8.09
C TRP A 108 -12.20 5.99 8.65
N VAL A 109 -11.25 5.27 9.26
CA VAL A 109 -11.49 3.93 9.84
C VAL A 109 -12.51 3.97 10.98
N PRO A 110 -12.33 4.76 12.05
CA PRO A 110 -13.32 4.84 13.12
C PRO A 110 -14.68 5.36 12.65
N PHE A 111 -14.74 6.25 11.64
CA PHE A 111 -16.03 6.64 11.05
C PHE A 111 -16.76 5.45 10.45
N LEU A 112 -16.05 4.59 9.74
CA LEU A 112 -16.61 3.39 9.13
C LEU A 112 -17.13 2.41 10.19
N ILE A 113 -16.34 2.17 11.24
CA ILE A 113 -16.71 1.25 12.32
C ILE A 113 -17.92 1.79 13.10
N ALA A 114 -17.88 3.05 13.54
CA ALA A 114 -18.98 3.67 14.28
C ALA A 114 -20.28 3.67 13.48
N SER A 115 -20.22 3.98 12.19
CA SER A 115 -21.39 3.92 11.31
C SER A 115 -21.93 2.49 11.17
N SER A 116 -21.06 1.49 11.12
CA SER A 116 -21.49 0.08 11.06
C SER A 116 -22.28 -0.33 12.30
N LEU A 117 -21.83 0.09 13.49
CA LEU A 117 -22.51 -0.22 14.77
C LEU A 117 -23.88 0.44 14.92
N LEU A 118 -24.12 1.53 14.20
CA LEU A 118 -25.40 2.26 14.21
C LEU A 118 -26.44 1.70 13.24
N LEU A 119 -26.13 0.66 12.49
CA LEU A 119 -27.09 0.06 11.56
C LEU A 119 -28.07 -0.90 12.26
N THR A 120 -29.31 -0.93 11.77
CA THR A 120 -30.26 -2.01 12.08
C THR A 120 -29.77 -3.34 11.53
N ASP A 121 -30.40 -4.46 11.90
CA ASP A 121 -30.04 -5.81 11.41
C ASP A 121 -30.20 -5.97 9.89
N LYS A 122 -31.02 -5.14 9.27
CA LYS A 122 -31.20 -5.06 7.81
C LYS A 122 -30.56 -3.83 7.19
N GLY A 123 -29.73 -3.15 7.96
CA GLY A 123 -29.17 -1.87 7.59
C GLY A 123 -28.16 -1.94 6.44
N ARG A 124 -28.03 -0.83 5.73
CA ARG A 124 -27.14 -0.64 4.61
C ARG A 124 -26.26 0.56 4.81
N MET A 125 -25.03 0.48 4.35
CA MET A 125 -24.07 1.58 4.44
C MET A 125 -23.45 1.84 3.07
N GLY A 126 -23.29 3.14 2.73
CA GLY A 126 -22.56 3.60 1.57
C GLY A 126 -21.52 4.64 1.97
N MET A 127 -20.24 4.35 1.79
CA MET A 127 -19.15 5.23 2.20
C MET A 127 -18.16 5.47 1.06
N VAL A 128 -17.70 6.71 0.95
CA VAL A 128 -16.51 7.04 0.16
C VAL A 128 -15.30 6.77 1.05
N VAL A 129 -14.43 5.85 0.65
CA VAL A 129 -13.24 5.49 1.43
C VAL A 129 -12.00 5.46 0.55
N PRO A 130 -10.79 5.67 1.12
CA PRO A 130 -9.56 5.54 0.36
C PRO A 130 -9.37 4.10 -0.15
N ALA A 131 -8.80 3.95 -1.36
CA ALA A 131 -8.41 2.66 -1.90
C ALA A 131 -7.34 1.95 -1.04
N GLU A 132 -6.72 2.67 -0.10
CA GLU A 132 -5.89 2.11 0.97
C GLU A 132 -6.58 0.98 1.73
N LEU A 133 -7.93 0.97 1.80
CA LEU A 133 -8.71 -0.14 2.37
C LEU A 133 -8.29 -1.50 1.79
N PHE A 134 -7.94 -1.57 0.50
CA PHE A 134 -7.55 -2.82 -0.16
C PHE A 134 -6.21 -3.38 0.32
N GLN A 135 -5.26 -2.52 0.71
CA GLN A 135 -3.84 -2.87 0.67
C GLN A 135 -3.07 -2.62 1.97
N VAL A 136 -3.41 -1.54 2.72
CA VAL A 136 -2.55 -1.13 3.84
C VAL A 136 -2.71 -2.02 5.06
N GLY A 137 -1.59 -2.20 5.79
CA GLY A 137 -1.54 -3.06 6.97
C GLY A 137 -2.47 -2.61 8.09
N TYR A 138 -2.57 -1.30 8.35
CA TYR A 138 -3.45 -0.79 9.40
C TYR A 138 -4.94 -1.03 9.13
N ALA A 139 -5.34 -1.22 7.87
CA ALA A 139 -6.72 -1.55 7.50
C ALA A 139 -7.03 -3.06 7.55
N ALA A 140 -6.07 -3.91 7.92
CA ALA A 140 -6.26 -5.37 7.99
C ALA A 140 -7.40 -5.75 8.94
N GLN A 141 -7.41 -5.19 10.15
CA GLN A 141 -8.50 -5.42 11.12
C GLN A 141 -9.84 -4.84 10.63
N THR A 142 -9.80 -3.74 9.88
CA THR A 142 -11.01 -3.15 9.29
C THR A 142 -11.60 -4.08 8.21
N ARG A 143 -10.75 -4.67 7.36
CA ARG A 143 -11.20 -5.66 6.36
C ARG A 143 -11.84 -6.88 7.03
N LEU A 144 -11.20 -7.41 8.06
CA LEU A 144 -11.73 -8.53 8.85
C LEU A 144 -13.08 -8.16 9.47
N PHE A 145 -13.16 -7.03 10.16
CA PHE A 145 -14.42 -6.54 10.74
C PHE A 145 -15.53 -6.43 9.69
N LEU A 146 -15.26 -5.83 8.54
CA LEU A 146 -16.25 -5.69 7.47
C LEU A 146 -16.71 -7.06 6.93
N SER A 147 -15.79 -8.00 6.76
CA SER A 147 -16.08 -9.35 6.29
C SER A 147 -16.95 -10.14 7.28
N ASP A 148 -16.76 -9.93 8.58
CA ASP A 148 -17.52 -10.62 9.63
C ASP A 148 -18.86 -9.92 9.92
N TYR A 149 -18.91 -8.60 9.76
CA TYR A 149 -20.07 -7.78 10.14
C TYR A 149 -21.14 -7.67 9.04
N PHE A 150 -20.73 -7.74 7.77
CA PHE A 150 -21.62 -7.59 6.63
C PHE A 150 -21.73 -8.87 5.80
N ARG A 151 -22.93 -9.13 5.29
CA ARG A 151 -23.20 -10.26 4.40
C ARG A 151 -22.76 -10.00 2.98
N LYS A 152 -23.00 -8.78 2.48
CA LYS A 152 -22.60 -8.37 1.13
C LYS A 152 -21.77 -7.11 1.17
N LEU A 153 -20.67 -7.14 0.45
CA LEU A 153 -19.82 -6.00 0.20
C LEU A 153 -19.75 -5.74 -1.30
N THR A 154 -20.05 -4.52 -1.72
CA THR A 154 -19.85 -4.09 -3.10
C THR A 154 -18.88 -2.91 -3.09
N ILE A 155 -17.80 -3.02 -3.84
CA ILE A 155 -16.80 -1.96 -3.95
C ILE A 155 -16.80 -1.47 -5.39
N ILE A 156 -17.11 -0.19 -5.59
CA ILE A 156 -17.05 0.46 -6.89
C ILE A 156 -15.75 1.25 -6.95
N THR A 157 -14.93 0.94 -7.94
CA THR A 157 -13.65 1.58 -8.22
C THR A 157 -13.69 2.30 -9.55
N PHE A 158 -12.78 3.27 -9.73
CA PHE A 158 -12.68 4.04 -10.96
C PHE A 158 -11.28 3.91 -11.54
N LYS A 159 -11.17 3.82 -12.88
CA LYS A 159 -9.86 3.81 -13.55
C LYS A 159 -9.24 5.20 -13.56
N LYS A 160 -10.05 6.26 -13.66
CA LYS A 160 -9.60 7.65 -13.54
C LYS A 160 -9.76 8.15 -12.11
N LEU A 161 -8.92 9.09 -11.70
CA LEU A 161 -9.05 9.73 -10.39
C LEU A 161 -10.38 10.48 -10.27
N VAL A 162 -11.14 10.20 -9.21
CA VAL A 162 -12.42 10.87 -8.93
C VAL A 162 -12.22 12.34 -8.55
N PHE A 163 -11.14 12.64 -7.82
CA PHE A 163 -10.77 13.98 -7.40
C PHE A 163 -9.43 14.35 -8.02
N SER A 164 -9.46 15.17 -9.08
CA SER A 164 -8.24 15.57 -9.82
C SER A 164 -7.26 16.40 -8.97
N GLU A 165 -7.75 17.09 -7.96
CA GLU A 165 -6.95 17.94 -7.05
C GLU A 165 -6.25 17.15 -5.94
N ILE A 166 -6.69 15.94 -5.67
CA ILE A 166 -6.16 15.08 -4.61
C ILE A 166 -5.61 13.82 -5.25
N ASN A 167 -4.30 13.61 -5.18
CA ASN A 167 -3.63 12.40 -5.67
C ASN A 167 -3.95 11.15 -4.81
N GLN A 168 -5.19 11.04 -4.33
CA GLN A 168 -5.66 9.93 -3.52
C GLN A 168 -6.78 9.20 -4.23
N GLU A 169 -6.57 7.93 -4.46
CA GLU A 169 -7.58 7.05 -5.01
C GLU A 169 -8.67 6.77 -3.97
N VAL A 170 -9.92 6.91 -4.39
CA VAL A 170 -11.10 6.59 -3.56
C VAL A 170 -11.94 5.51 -4.20
N VAL A 171 -12.70 4.82 -3.37
CA VAL A 171 -13.67 3.82 -3.78
C VAL A 171 -15.00 4.06 -3.07
N LEU A 172 -16.09 3.61 -3.68
CA LEU A 172 -17.38 3.58 -3.01
C LEU A 172 -17.55 2.19 -2.39
N LEU A 173 -17.69 2.15 -1.08
CA LEU A 173 -17.93 0.93 -0.32
C LEU A 173 -19.43 0.87 0.03
N LEU A 174 -20.13 -0.14 -0.50
CA LEU A 174 -21.51 -0.43 -0.19
C LEU A 174 -21.57 -1.71 0.63
N CYS A 175 -22.20 -1.65 1.80
CA CYS A 175 -22.29 -2.75 2.76
C CYS A 175 -23.74 -3.06 3.08
N GLU A 176 -24.10 -4.35 3.10
CA GLU A 176 -25.42 -4.85 3.45
C GLU A 176 -25.33 -5.88 4.57
N LYS A 177 -26.00 -5.64 5.72
CA LYS A 177 -26.08 -6.60 6.84
C LYS A 177 -27.01 -7.75 6.55
N ASP A 178 -28.17 -7.48 5.95
CA ASP A 178 -29.11 -8.49 5.50
C ASP A 178 -28.77 -8.86 4.06
N GLY A 179 -28.23 -10.02 3.88
CA GLY A 179 -28.05 -10.62 2.56
C GLY A 179 -29.09 -11.72 2.43
N ASP A 180 -29.97 -11.62 1.43
CA ASP A 180 -30.65 -12.81 0.94
C ASP A 180 -29.65 -13.98 0.86
N ARG A 181 -30.02 -15.14 0.42
CA ARG A 181 -29.26 -16.40 0.39
C ARG A 181 -27.81 -16.32 -0.13
N HIS A 182 -27.34 -15.14 -0.58
CA HIS A 182 -26.02 -14.94 -1.18
C HIS A 182 -25.21 -13.94 -0.36
N SER A 183 -24.15 -14.42 0.26
CA SER A 183 -23.13 -13.58 0.91
C SER A 183 -21.87 -13.51 0.05
N GLY A 184 -21.12 -12.41 0.13
CA GLY A 184 -19.85 -12.28 -0.58
C GLY A 184 -19.43 -10.85 -0.84
N ILE A 185 -18.33 -10.73 -1.55
CA ILE A 185 -17.77 -9.46 -2.01
C ILE A 185 -17.70 -9.43 -3.54
N ARG A 186 -17.99 -8.27 -4.11
CA ARG A 186 -17.75 -8.00 -5.54
C ARG A 186 -17.09 -6.66 -5.72
N VAL A 187 -16.29 -6.55 -6.77
CA VAL A 187 -15.66 -5.31 -7.21
C VAL A 187 -16.20 -4.95 -8.59
N VAL A 188 -16.65 -3.71 -8.71
CA VAL A 188 -17.13 -3.10 -9.96
C VAL A 188 -16.10 -2.06 -10.37
N GLU A 189 -15.59 -2.14 -11.58
CA GLU A 189 -14.64 -1.14 -12.08
C GLU A 189 -15.28 -0.31 -13.19
N LEU A 190 -15.46 0.99 -12.93
CA LEU A 190 -15.97 1.97 -13.89
C LEU A 190 -14.80 2.77 -14.49
N GLU A 191 -14.97 3.31 -15.70
CA GLU A 191 -13.94 4.15 -16.32
C GLU A 191 -13.78 5.46 -15.54
N GLU A 192 -14.89 6.17 -15.30
CA GLU A 192 -14.89 7.44 -14.61
C GLU A 192 -16.13 7.64 -13.74
N MET A 193 -16.13 8.69 -12.95
CA MET A 193 -17.25 8.99 -12.03
C MET A 193 -18.57 9.25 -12.77
N GLY A 194 -18.50 9.78 -14.01
CA GLY A 194 -19.71 10.01 -14.83
C GLY A 194 -20.49 8.73 -15.12
N ASP A 195 -19.80 7.60 -15.25
CA ASP A 195 -20.44 6.30 -15.51
C ASP A 195 -21.36 5.83 -14.38
N LEU A 196 -21.12 6.33 -13.15
CA LEU A 196 -21.96 6.00 -12.00
C LEU A 196 -23.41 6.48 -12.17
N GLN A 197 -23.62 7.56 -12.93
CA GLN A 197 -24.98 8.07 -13.21
C GLN A 197 -25.76 7.18 -14.19
N ALA A 198 -25.04 6.53 -15.11
CA ALA A 198 -25.59 5.62 -16.07
C ALA A 198 -25.68 4.17 -15.55
N PHE A 199 -25.04 3.87 -14.41
CA PHE A 199 -24.99 2.54 -13.84
C PHE A 199 -26.33 2.16 -13.21
N ASP A 200 -27.00 1.11 -13.76
CA ASP A 200 -28.21 0.57 -13.14
C ASP A 200 -27.82 -0.35 -11.96
N PRO A 201 -28.29 -0.07 -10.73
CA PRO A 201 -28.06 -0.96 -9.59
C PRO A 201 -28.49 -2.42 -9.82
N LYS A 202 -29.40 -2.67 -10.76
CA LYS A 202 -29.81 -4.03 -11.15
C LYS A 202 -28.67 -4.81 -11.81
N ASP A 203 -27.75 -4.13 -12.47
CA ASP A 203 -26.58 -4.76 -13.10
C ASP A 203 -25.63 -5.38 -12.07
N LEU A 204 -25.71 -4.93 -10.81
CA LEU A 204 -24.98 -5.57 -9.71
C LEU A 204 -25.34 -7.07 -9.57
N SER A 205 -26.56 -7.48 -9.91
CA SER A 205 -26.98 -8.88 -9.83
C SER A 205 -26.24 -9.77 -10.82
N ASN A 206 -25.71 -9.20 -11.89
CA ASN A 206 -24.96 -9.89 -12.94
C ASN A 206 -23.47 -10.03 -12.62
N ILE A 207 -23.00 -9.35 -11.57
CA ILE A 207 -21.58 -9.36 -11.17
C ILE A 207 -21.39 -10.44 -10.11
N GLU A 208 -20.42 -11.32 -10.36
CA GLU A 208 -20.07 -12.42 -9.47
C GLU A 208 -19.79 -11.95 -8.03
N LEU A 209 -20.48 -12.57 -7.07
CA LEU A 209 -20.14 -12.46 -5.64
C LEU A 209 -19.09 -13.53 -5.32
N LYS A 210 -17.93 -13.08 -4.93
CA LYS A 210 -16.82 -13.93 -4.48
C LYS A 210 -16.96 -14.20 -2.98
N PRO A 211 -16.56 -15.38 -2.49
CA PRO A 211 -16.57 -15.67 -1.07
C PRO A 211 -15.77 -14.62 -0.29
N LEU A 212 -16.35 -14.13 0.81
CA LEU A 212 -15.64 -13.27 1.74
C LEU A 212 -14.48 -14.05 2.38
N ASP A 213 -13.36 -13.37 2.48
CA ASP A 213 -12.21 -13.87 3.21
C ASP A 213 -12.27 -13.33 4.64
N HIS A 214 -12.46 -14.22 5.59
CA HIS A 214 -12.48 -13.92 7.03
C HIS A 214 -11.06 -13.91 7.62
N THR A 215 -10.10 -13.46 6.83
CA THR A 215 -8.70 -13.25 7.23
C THR A 215 -8.30 -11.78 7.08
N SER A 216 -7.09 -11.45 7.46
CA SER A 216 -6.52 -10.12 7.28
C SER A 216 -5.94 -9.87 5.88
N GLU A 217 -6.18 -10.79 4.93
CA GLU A 217 -5.63 -10.69 3.57
C GLU A 217 -6.02 -9.41 2.85
N LYS A 218 -5.19 -9.04 1.88
CA LYS A 218 -5.42 -7.84 1.07
C LYS A 218 -6.54 -8.06 0.07
N TRP A 219 -7.43 -7.11 -0.05
CA TRP A 219 -8.58 -7.19 -0.95
C TRP A 219 -8.25 -6.94 -2.42
N THR A 220 -7.00 -6.63 -2.75
CA THR A 220 -6.53 -6.54 -4.14
C THR A 220 -6.84 -7.82 -4.95
N GLN A 221 -6.88 -8.98 -4.31
CA GLN A 221 -7.28 -10.24 -4.94
C GLN A 221 -8.69 -10.20 -5.55
N TYR A 222 -9.59 -9.37 -5.04
CA TYR A 222 -10.98 -9.32 -5.53
C TYR A 222 -11.17 -8.66 -6.91
N TYR A 223 -10.10 -8.12 -7.50
CA TYR A 223 -10.07 -7.78 -8.92
C TYR A 223 -9.98 -9.02 -9.84
N LEU A 224 -9.71 -10.18 -9.27
CA LEU A 224 -9.61 -11.47 -9.93
C LEU A 224 -10.97 -12.18 -9.93
N THR A 225 -11.15 -13.19 -10.79
CA THR A 225 -12.30 -14.09 -10.74
C THR A 225 -12.19 -15.06 -9.55
N ALA A 226 -13.29 -15.75 -9.21
CA ALA A 226 -13.25 -16.75 -8.14
C ALA A 226 -12.28 -17.89 -8.44
N ASP A 227 -12.18 -18.33 -9.70
CA ASP A 227 -11.24 -19.37 -10.12
C ASP A 227 -9.78 -18.91 -10.02
N GLU A 228 -9.48 -17.66 -10.42
CA GLU A 228 -8.14 -17.07 -10.28
C GLU A 228 -7.74 -16.95 -8.81
N ILE A 229 -8.65 -16.54 -7.92
CA ILE A 229 -8.41 -16.49 -6.47
C ILE A 229 -8.15 -17.90 -5.91
N THR A 230 -8.95 -18.87 -6.34
CA THR A 230 -8.81 -20.27 -5.90
C THR A 230 -7.45 -20.84 -6.33
N LEU A 231 -7.01 -20.54 -7.56
CA LEU A 231 -5.69 -20.94 -8.05
C LEU A 231 -4.56 -20.33 -7.21
N LEU A 232 -4.62 -19.01 -6.91
CA LEU A 232 -3.62 -18.38 -6.06
C LEU A 232 -3.57 -19.02 -4.67
N ARG A 233 -4.74 -19.22 -4.02
CA ARG A 233 -4.81 -19.82 -2.69
C ARG A 233 -4.29 -21.25 -2.65
N LYS A 234 -4.57 -22.06 -3.68
CA LYS A 234 -4.05 -23.42 -3.81
C LYS A 234 -2.52 -23.42 -3.72
N TRP A 235 -1.86 -22.56 -4.49
CA TRP A 235 -0.40 -22.54 -4.56
C TRP A 235 0.27 -21.79 -3.41
N ARG A 236 -0.39 -20.82 -2.80
CA ARG A 236 0.12 -20.14 -1.60
C ARG A 236 0.31 -21.09 -0.41
N THR A 237 -0.58 -22.05 -0.26
CA THR A 237 -0.58 -23.00 0.86
C THR A 237 0.13 -24.31 0.54
N HIS A 238 0.77 -24.41 -0.63
CA HIS A 238 1.47 -25.62 -1.04
C HIS A 238 2.71 -25.84 -0.17
N PRO A 239 2.91 -27.05 0.43
CA PRO A 239 3.94 -27.30 1.43
C PRO A 239 5.38 -27.17 0.90
N GLU A 240 5.58 -27.29 -0.39
CA GLU A 240 6.89 -27.15 -1.04
C GLU A 240 7.21 -25.72 -1.49
N ILE A 241 6.33 -24.76 -1.21
CA ILE A 241 6.56 -23.35 -1.51
C ILE A 241 6.90 -22.64 -0.22
N ALA A 242 8.14 -22.19 -0.10
CA ALA A 242 8.59 -21.42 1.03
C ALA A 242 8.05 -19.98 0.96
N VAL A 243 7.92 -19.34 2.11
CA VAL A 243 7.70 -17.89 2.21
C VAL A 243 9.06 -17.21 2.17
N SER A 244 9.20 -16.12 1.42
CA SER A 244 10.50 -15.43 1.24
C SER A 244 11.19 -15.11 2.58
N GLY A 245 10.42 -14.79 3.64
CA GLY A 245 10.94 -14.54 4.98
C GLY A 245 11.60 -15.76 5.65
N ASP A 246 11.36 -16.98 5.17
CA ASP A 246 12.08 -18.18 5.63
C ASP A 246 13.45 -18.31 4.96
N ILE A 247 13.69 -17.61 3.84
CA ILE A 247 14.85 -17.71 2.97
C ILE A 247 15.77 -16.50 3.13
N LEU A 248 15.21 -15.33 3.34
CA LEU A 248 15.92 -14.06 3.38
C LEU A 248 15.29 -13.08 4.37
N ASP A 249 16.10 -12.15 4.87
CA ASP A 249 15.67 -11.02 5.66
C ASP A 249 15.74 -9.76 4.80
N VAL A 250 14.70 -8.91 4.90
CA VAL A 250 14.62 -7.63 4.19
C VAL A 250 14.67 -6.49 5.20
N ASP A 251 15.54 -5.50 4.96
CA ASP A 251 15.67 -4.32 5.81
C ASP A 251 15.62 -3.05 4.97
N VAL A 252 15.15 -1.96 5.56
CA VAL A 252 15.14 -0.66 4.89
C VAL A 252 16.57 -0.20 4.63
N GLY A 253 16.83 0.38 3.46
CA GLY A 253 18.12 1.00 3.16
C GLY A 253 18.47 2.13 4.12
N VAL A 254 19.68 2.63 4.00
CA VAL A 254 20.24 3.66 4.89
C VAL A 254 19.42 4.95 4.83
N VAL A 255 18.92 5.40 5.97
CA VAL A 255 18.23 6.69 6.10
C VAL A 255 19.25 7.76 6.44
N THR A 256 19.69 8.53 5.46
CA THR A 256 20.73 9.56 5.63
C THR A 256 20.21 10.80 6.35
N GLY A 257 18.97 11.15 6.15
CA GLY A 257 18.37 12.42 6.63
C GLY A 257 18.38 13.53 5.58
N LEU A 258 19.41 13.58 4.73
CA LEU A 258 19.49 14.44 3.55
C LEU A 258 20.48 13.82 2.55
N ASN A 259 19.93 13.13 1.53
CA ASN A 259 20.77 12.44 0.56
C ASN A 259 21.76 13.37 -0.17
N GLU A 260 21.36 14.59 -0.48
CA GLU A 260 22.22 15.58 -1.17
C GLU A 260 23.49 15.92 -0.40
N PHE A 261 23.48 15.80 0.93
CA PHE A 261 24.66 16.05 1.77
C PHE A 261 25.47 14.77 2.04
N PHE A 262 24.80 13.64 2.26
CA PHE A 262 25.49 12.42 2.68
C PHE A 262 25.86 11.48 1.54
N ALA A 263 25.21 11.57 0.39
CA ALA A 263 25.50 10.77 -0.79
C ALA A 263 26.10 11.64 -1.89
N LEU A 264 27.35 11.40 -2.22
CA LEU A 264 28.19 12.25 -3.06
C LEU A 264 28.53 11.55 -4.38
N ASN A 265 28.76 12.32 -5.42
CA ASN A 265 29.44 11.83 -6.62
C ASN A 265 30.97 11.99 -6.48
N GLU A 266 31.74 11.36 -7.36
CA GLU A 266 33.20 11.37 -7.32
C GLU A 266 33.82 12.79 -7.36
N LEU A 267 33.21 13.72 -8.12
CA LEU A 267 33.70 15.11 -8.18
C LEU A 267 33.55 15.81 -6.82
N GLN A 268 32.44 15.56 -6.12
CA GLN A 268 32.21 16.10 -4.78
C GLN A 268 33.16 15.50 -3.76
N VAL A 269 33.41 14.18 -3.84
CA VAL A 269 34.35 13.44 -3.02
C VAL A 269 35.76 14.02 -3.20
N ALA A 270 36.24 14.17 -4.42
CA ALA A 270 37.54 14.71 -4.76
C ALA A 270 37.69 16.17 -4.31
N LYS A 271 36.70 17.02 -4.61
CA LYS A 271 36.69 18.44 -4.22
C LYS A 271 36.85 18.63 -2.70
N ASN A 272 36.17 17.80 -1.91
CA ASN A 272 36.16 17.91 -0.45
C ASN A 272 37.19 16.99 0.22
N LYS A 273 38.00 16.25 -0.56
CA LYS A 273 39.04 15.30 -0.08
C LYS A 273 38.50 14.21 0.84
N LEU A 274 37.26 13.72 0.55
CA LEU A 274 36.55 12.79 1.41
C LEU A 274 36.75 11.31 1.05
N GLY A 275 37.62 10.94 0.12
CA GLY A 275 37.78 9.58 -0.41
C GLY A 275 37.98 8.50 0.67
N ALA A 276 38.78 8.80 1.72
CA ALA A 276 39.00 7.87 2.83
C ALA A 276 37.80 7.74 3.79
N HIS A 277 36.77 8.57 3.61
CA HIS A 277 35.62 8.70 4.51
C HIS A 277 34.29 8.32 3.83
N THR A 278 34.36 7.55 2.76
CA THR A 278 33.16 7.13 2.00
C THR A 278 33.03 5.63 1.89
N LYS A 279 31.80 5.18 1.69
CA LYS A 279 31.46 3.81 1.29
C LYS A 279 30.59 3.84 0.02
N ARG A 280 30.66 2.78 -0.77
CA ARG A 280 29.83 2.61 -1.97
C ARG A 280 28.34 2.60 -1.60
N ILE A 281 27.52 3.34 -2.35
CA ILE A 281 26.07 3.41 -2.12
C ILE A 281 25.26 3.48 -3.41
N ILE A 282 24.14 2.79 -3.44
CA ILE A 282 23.09 2.93 -4.44
C ILE A 282 22.02 3.88 -3.91
N THR A 283 21.75 4.95 -4.63
CA THR A 283 20.80 5.99 -4.20
C THR A 283 19.46 5.98 -4.91
N LYS A 284 19.35 5.27 -6.05
CA LYS A 284 18.12 5.15 -6.84
C LYS A 284 17.99 3.76 -7.46
N SER A 285 16.77 3.29 -7.61
CA SER A 285 16.47 2.04 -8.32
C SER A 285 16.96 2.02 -9.77
N ALA A 286 17.03 3.20 -10.42
CA ALA A 286 17.54 3.34 -11.79
C ALA A 286 19.04 3.02 -11.94
N HIS A 287 19.79 2.91 -10.83
CA HIS A 287 21.19 2.48 -10.83
C HIS A 287 21.36 0.94 -10.91
N LEU A 288 20.25 0.19 -10.90
CA LEU A 288 20.20 -1.27 -10.81
C LEU A 288 19.50 -1.83 -12.07
N GLU A 289 20.25 -2.03 -13.15
CA GLU A 289 19.66 -2.40 -14.45
C GLU A 289 19.27 -3.89 -14.51
N GLY A 290 20.18 -4.80 -14.16
CA GLY A 290 19.97 -6.25 -14.19
C GLY A 290 19.43 -6.86 -12.91
N VAL A 291 19.70 -8.15 -12.70
CA VAL A 291 19.51 -8.90 -11.45
C VAL A 291 20.83 -9.20 -10.74
N VAL A 292 21.93 -8.75 -11.32
CA VAL A 292 23.26 -8.70 -10.69
C VAL A 292 23.78 -7.28 -10.80
N MET A 293 24.26 -6.72 -9.70
CA MET A 293 24.99 -5.45 -9.66
C MET A 293 26.49 -5.75 -9.65
N THR A 294 27.08 -5.69 -10.84
CA THR A 294 28.50 -6.03 -11.05
C THR A 294 29.44 -4.85 -10.74
N GLU A 295 30.74 -5.11 -10.72
CA GLU A 295 31.76 -4.06 -10.63
C GLU A 295 31.73 -3.12 -11.86
N GLU A 296 31.39 -3.63 -13.03
CA GLU A 296 31.23 -2.84 -14.25
C GLU A 296 30.04 -1.88 -14.15
N ASP A 297 28.87 -2.34 -13.67
CA ASP A 297 27.71 -1.48 -13.39
C ASP A 297 28.06 -0.36 -12.40
N TRP A 298 28.89 -0.71 -11.40
CA TRP A 298 29.39 0.29 -10.46
C TRP A 298 30.23 1.35 -11.15
N ALA A 299 31.19 0.93 -11.97
CA ALA A 299 32.05 1.84 -12.72
C ALA A 299 31.25 2.75 -13.67
N ASP A 300 30.23 2.20 -14.33
CA ASP A 300 29.32 2.96 -15.18
C ASP A 300 28.51 4.01 -14.38
N ASN A 301 28.01 3.65 -13.23
CA ASN A 301 27.31 4.60 -12.36
C ASN A 301 28.22 5.75 -11.91
N VAL A 302 29.50 5.47 -11.61
CA VAL A 302 30.52 6.48 -11.30
C VAL A 302 30.77 7.37 -12.52
N ALA A 303 30.96 6.78 -13.71
CA ALA A 303 31.19 7.52 -14.95
C ALA A 303 30.03 8.47 -15.29
N ARG A 304 28.80 8.05 -15.02
CA ARG A 304 27.57 8.87 -15.16
C ARG A 304 27.44 9.95 -14.07
N GLN A 305 28.41 10.09 -13.18
CA GLN A 305 28.41 11.06 -12.08
C GLN A 305 27.21 10.94 -11.13
N TYR A 306 26.71 9.72 -10.94
CA TYR A 306 25.68 9.47 -9.94
C TYR A 306 26.27 9.62 -8.51
N ALA A 307 25.39 9.84 -7.53
CA ALA A 307 25.79 9.87 -6.13
C ALA A 307 26.04 8.42 -5.66
N THR A 308 27.30 7.99 -5.73
CA THR A 308 27.75 6.62 -5.49
C THR A 308 28.58 6.45 -4.23
N ALA A 309 28.92 7.56 -3.54
CA ALA A 309 29.75 7.58 -2.36
C ALA A 309 28.97 8.09 -1.13
N LEU A 310 28.71 7.22 -0.15
CA LEU A 310 28.11 7.59 1.13
C LEU A 310 29.18 8.13 2.09
N LEU A 311 29.00 9.32 2.62
CA LEU A 311 29.80 9.81 3.73
C LEU A 311 29.59 8.90 4.95
N HIS A 312 30.64 8.18 5.35
CA HIS A 312 30.62 7.23 6.44
C HIS A 312 31.70 7.57 7.46
N LEU A 313 31.29 8.22 8.54
CA LEU A 313 32.17 8.74 9.56
C LEU A 313 32.16 7.88 10.83
N PRO A 314 33.29 7.78 11.55
CA PRO A 314 33.32 7.15 12.85
C PRO A 314 32.39 7.91 13.82
N ASN A 315 31.78 7.16 14.75
CA ASN A 315 30.92 7.76 15.79
C ASN A 315 31.80 8.39 16.91
N ALA A 316 32.57 9.41 16.54
CA ALA A 316 33.44 10.14 17.40
C ALA A 316 33.02 11.63 17.45
N PRO A 317 33.41 12.38 18.51
CA PRO A 317 33.14 13.81 18.60
C PRO A 317 33.73 14.60 17.42
N PHE A 318 33.15 15.77 17.13
CA PHE A 318 33.62 16.66 16.06
C PHE A 318 35.12 16.94 16.11
N SER A 319 35.66 17.16 17.31
CA SER A 319 37.10 17.47 17.55
C SER A 319 38.06 16.34 17.13
N GLU A 320 37.56 15.10 17.10
CA GLU A 320 38.34 13.90 16.74
C GLU A 320 38.23 13.55 15.26
N GLN A 321 37.38 14.23 14.49
CA GLN A 321 37.24 14.01 13.05
C GLN A 321 38.45 14.61 12.31
N ALA A 322 38.79 14.05 11.15
CA ALA A 322 39.80 14.55 10.25
C ALA A 322 39.49 16.00 9.80
N GLU A 323 40.54 16.77 9.46
CA GLU A 323 40.39 18.20 9.13
C GLU A 323 39.42 18.44 7.97
N GLU A 324 39.57 17.70 6.89
CA GLU A 324 38.65 17.74 5.72
C GLU A 324 37.22 17.43 6.09
N VAL A 325 37.01 16.46 6.99
CA VAL A 325 35.69 16.07 7.50
C VAL A 325 35.10 17.19 8.35
N ARG A 326 35.88 17.81 9.24
CA ARG A 326 35.42 18.95 10.04
C ARG A 326 34.97 20.12 9.17
N GLN A 327 35.75 20.43 8.12
CA GLN A 327 35.39 21.48 7.16
C GLN A 327 34.09 21.17 6.46
N TYR A 328 33.86 19.91 6.06
CA TYR A 328 32.65 19.47 5.44
C TYR A 328 31.45 19.53 6.40
N ILE A 329 31.60 19.07 7.65
CA ILE A 329 30.56 19.17 8.69
C ILE A 329 30.15 20.63 8.91
N VAL A 330 31.12 21.57 9.04
CA VAL A 330 30.84 23.02 9.18
C VAL A 330 30.09 23.56 7.98
N SER A 331 30.37 23.06 6.76
CA SER A 331 29.60 23.45 5.58
C SER A 331 28.13 22.96 5.65
N GLY A 332 27.90 21.77 6.20
CA GLY A 332 26.57 21.23 6.42
C GLY A 332 25.78 22.01 7.50
N GLU A 333 26.44 22.45 8.55
CA GLU A 333 25.83 23.32 9.56
C GLU A 333 25.40 24.67 8.98
N LYS A 334 26.23 25.29 8.13
CA LYS A 334 25.85 26.50 7.40
C LYS A 334 24.67 26.33 6.48
N GLN A 335 24.49 25.12 5.91
CA GLN A 335 23.35 24.75 5.08
C GLN A 335 22.13 24.32 5.90
N GLY A 336 22.23 24.24 7.23
CA GLY A 336 21.12 23.82 8.08
C GLY A 336 20.82 22.31 8.09
N VAL A 337 21.72 21.47 7.58
CA VAL A 337 21.50 19.99 7.50
C VAL A 337 21.22 19.38 8.86
N HIS A 338 21.95 19.84 9.89
CA HIS A 338 21.83 19.37 11.28
C HIS A 338 20.44 19.62 11.89
N THR A 339 19.66 20.57 11.37
CA THR A 339 18.32 20.92 11.89
C THR A 339 17.23 19.94 11.43
N GLY A 340 17.49 19.18 10.36
CA GLY A 340 16.57 18.18 9.85
C GLY A 340 16.24 17.11 10.89
N TYR A 341 14.99 16.66 10.95
CA TYR A 341 14.51 15.75 11.99
C TYR A 341 15.43 14.53 12.20
N LYS A 342 15.81 13.84 11.13
CA LYS A 342 16.65 12.64 11.22
C LYS A 342 18.08 12.91 11.67
N CYS A 343 18.62 14.08 11.34
CA CYS A 343 19.95 14.50 11.83
C CYS A 343 19.88 14.93 13.30
N ARG A 344 18.90 15.77 13.65
CA ARG A 344 18.73 16.34 14.99
C ARG A 344 18.59 15.31 16.11
N ILE A 345 17.98 14.15 15.83
CA ILE A 345 17.78 13.09 16.83
C ILE A 345 19.02 12.21 17.04
N ARG A 346 20.09 12.38 16.25
CA ARG A 346 21.35 11.63 16.40
C ARG A 346 22.26 12.29 17.43
N LYS A 347 23.03 11.47 18.13
CA LYS A 347 24.05 11.99 19.08
C LYS A 347 25.08 12.90 18.37
N ASN A 348 25.58 12.43 17.24
CA ASN A 348 26.40 13.20 16.31
C ASN A 348 25.61 13.31 15.01
N TRP A 349 25.08 14.47 14.67
CA TRP A 349 24.17 14.67 13.55
C TRP A 349 24.72 14.19 12.20
N PHE A 350 26.05 14.28 12.06
CA PHE A 350 26.81 13.94 10.86
C PHE A 350 27.11 12.44 10.72
N VAL A 351 26.82 11.62 11.73
CA VAL A 351 27.03 10.16 11.68
C VAL A 351 25.78 9.46 11.19
N VAL A 352 25.88 8.81 10.05
CA VAL A 352 24.80 7.99 9.49
C VAL A 352 24.82 6.62 10.14
N PRO A 353 23.74 6.20 10.82
CA PRO A 353 23.69 4.92 11.52
C PRO A 353 23.39 3.75 10.59
N SER A 354 23.66 2.53 11.08
CA SER A 354 23.22 1.27 10.42
C SER A 354 23.72 1.10 8.97
N VAL A 355 25.00 1.45 8.74
CA VAL A 355 25.63 1.26 7.41
C VAL A 355 26.30 -0.10 7.34
N TRP A 356 25.74 -1.00 6.52
CA TRP A 356 26.30 -2.32 6.25
C TRP A 356 26.05 -2.71 4.79
N VAL A 357 26.84 -3.63 4.24
CA VAL A 357 26.74 -4.12 2.87
C VAL A 357 25.82 -5.32 2.84
N PRO A 358 24.69 -5.27 2.09
CA PRO A 358 23.77 -6.40 1.95
C PRO A 358 24.29 -7.41 0.90
N ASP A 359 23.78 -8.64 0.97
CA ASP A 359 24.05 -9.68 -0.02
C ASP A 359 23.33 -9.37 -1.35
N ALA A 360 22.18 -8.74 -1.27
CA ALA A 360 21.38 -8.33 -2.43
C ALA A 360 20.52 -7.09 -2.12
N PHE A 361 19.94 -6.55 -3.17
CA PHE A 361 18.96 -5.45 -3.10
C PHE A 361 17.58 -5.95 -3.50
N MET A 362 16.54 -5.33 -2.92
CA MET A 362 15.15 -5.46 -3.38
C MET A 362 14.60 -4.08 -3.71
N LEU A 363 14.03 -3.93 -4.89
CA LEU A 363 13.43 -2.66 -5.28
C LEU A 363 12.20 -2.36 -4.41
N ARG A 364 12.26 -1.25 -3.68
CA ARG A 364 11.14 -0.79 -2.86
C ARG A 364 9.95 -0.33 -3.70
N GLN A 365 10.24 0.33 -4.79
CA GLN A 365 9.23 0.85 -5.72
C GLN A 365 9.51 0.36 -7.13
N VAL A 366 8.48 -0.20 -7.76
CA VAL A 366 8.59 -0.75 -9.11
C VAL A 366 7.43 -0.29 -9.97
N HIS A 367 7.66 -0.17 -11.26
CA HIS A 367 6.63 0.09 -12.24
C HIS A 367 6.13 -1.22 -12.88
N SER A 368 7.02 -2.05 -13.39
CA SER A 368 6.64 -3.26 -14.13
C SER A 368 6.58 -4.51 -13.26
N TYR A 369 7.64 -4.82 -12.54
CA TYR A 369 7.75 -5.99 -11.66
C TYR A 369 8.86 -5.81 -10.63
N PRO A 370 8.74 -6.45 -9.45
CA PRO A 370 9.81 -6.48 -8.45
C PRO A 370 10.91 -7.45 -8.87
N LYS A 371 12.13 -7.18 -8.41
CA LYS A 371 13.27 -8.07 -8.58
C LYS A 371 14.22 -7.97 -7.38
N ILE A 372 14.88 -9.07 -7.06
CA ILE A 372 16.05 -9.10 -6.19
C ILE A 372 17.28 -8.94 -7.09
N ILE A 373 18.29 -8.22 -6.62
CA ILE A 373 19.51 -7.92 -7.37
C ILE A 373 20.71 -8.30 -6.51
N LEU A 374 21.47 -9.32 -6.93
CA LEU A 374 22.67 -9.78 -6.24
C LEU A 374 23.72 -8.66 -6.21
N ASN A 375 24.38 -8.44 -5.07
CA ASN A 375 25.28 -7.31 -4.85
C ASN A 375 26.76 -7.72 -4.95
N GLU A 376 27.27 -7.87 -6.15
CA GLU A 376 28.71 -8.15 -6.37
C GLU A 376 29.59 -6.90 -6.21
N ALA A 377 29.02 -5.71 -6.42
CA ALA A 377 29.73 -4.43 -6.28
C ALA A 377 30.00 -4.00 -4.83
N GLN A 378 29.57 -4.80 -3.83
CA GLN A 378 29.80 -4.52 -2.41
C GLN A 378 29.32 -3.11 -1.97
N ALA A 379 28.21 -2.65 -2.51
CA ALA A 379 27.60 -1.37 -2.18
C ALA A 379 26.52 -1.50 -1.10
N THR A 380 26.26 -0.44 -0.33
CA THR A 380 25.02 -0.31 0.45
C THR A 380 23.97 0.44 -0.37
N CYS A 381 22.79 0.73 0.19
CA CYS A 381 21.77 1.53 -0.50
C CYS A 381 21.05 2.50 0.44
N THR A 382 20.46 3.55 -0.12
CA THR A 382 19.53 4.44 0.59
C THR A 382 18.16 3.78 0.74
N ASP A 383 17.28 4.37 1.55
CA ASP A 383 15.90 3.92 1.82
C ASP A 383 14.96 3.91 0.60
N THR A 384 15.46 4.29 -0.57
CA THR A 384 14.77 4.09 -1.85
C THR A 384 14.83 2.63 -2.36
N VAL A 385 15.73 1.84 -1.78
CA VAL A 385 15.97 0.43 -2.08
C VAL A 385 16.08 -0.34 -0.76
N HIS A 386 15.57 -1.55 -0.68
CA HIS A 386 15.74 -2.41 0.49
C HIS A 386 17.03 -3.22 0.42
N ARG A 387 17.59 -3.52 1.58
CA ARG A 387 18.74 -4.41 1.77
C ARG A 387 18.25 -5.83 2.03
N VAL A 388 18.85 -6.80 1.39
CA VAL A 388 18.52 -8.22 1.54
C VAL A 388 19.73 -8.95 2.09
N ARG A 389 19.48 -9.85 3.05
CA ARG A 389 20.44 -10.83 3.55
C ARG A 389 19.85 -12.22 3.35
N PHE A 390 20.60 -13.11 2.71
CA PHE A 390 20.19 -14.52 2.60
C PHE A 390 20.47 -15.25 3.89
N LYS A 391 19.55 -16.11 4.30
CA LYS A 391 19.72 -16.96 5.49
C LYS A 391 20.67 -18.09 5.19
N GLU A 392 21.24 -18.65 6.24
CA GLU A 392 22.16 -19.78 6.15
C GLU A 392 21.54 -20.98 5.40
N GLY A 393 22.29 -21.57 4.50
CA GLY A 393 21.84 -22.67 3.66
C GLY A 393 21.22 -22.29 2.32
N TYR A 394 21.02 -20.99 2.06
CA TYR A 394 20.48 -20.52 0.79
C TYR A 394 21.53 -19.81 -0.07
N GLU A 395 21.66 -20.27 -1.32
CA GLU A 395 22.58 -19.70 -2.30
C GLU A 395 21.95 -18.48 -2.97
N GLY A 396 22.56 -17.30 -2.80
CA GLY A 396 22.01 -16.02 -3.26
C GLY A 396 21.71 -15.98 -4.76
N ALA A 397 22.57 -16.56 -5.58
CA ALA A 397 22.36 -16.63 -7.03
C ALA A 397 21.08 -17.39 -7.40
N ARG A 398 20.84 -18.54 -6.76
CA ARG A 398 19.63 -19.34 -6.99
C ARG A 398 18.38 -18.64 -6.51
N VAL A 399 18.42 -18.02 -5.33
CA VAL A 399 17.29 -17.26 -4.78
C VAL A 399 16.94 -16.08 -5.69
N THR A 400 17.96 -15.35 -6.16
CA THR A 400 17.79 -14.21 -7.08
C THR A 400 17.16 -14.65 -8.40
N ALA A 401 17.65 -15.72 -9.02
CA ALA A 401 17.10 -16.27 -10.25
C ALA A 401 15.66 -16.77 -10.07
N ALA A 402 15.39 -17.47 -8.96
CA ALA A 402 14.08 -18.04 -8.68
C ALA A 402 13.02 -17.00 -8.34
N PHE A 403 13.39 -15.80 -7.91
CA PHE A 403 12.41 -14.76 -7.56
C PHE A 403 11.55 -14.32 -8.75
N LEU A 404 12.09 -14.34 -9.96
CA LEU A 404 11.38 -13.97 -11.18
C LEU A 404 10.61 -15.16 -11.76
N ASN A 405 9.45 -15.48 -11.22
CA ASN A 405 8.53 -16.50 -11.73
C ASN A 405 7.08 -16.00 -11.62
N SER A 406 6.18 -16.60 -12.40
CA SER A 406 4.79 -16.14 -12.50
C SER A 406 4.01 -16.22 -11.18
N LEU A 407 4.30 -17.16 -10.30
CA LEU A 407 3.67 -17.27 -8.99
C LEU A 407 4.07 -16.11 -8.08
N THR A 408 5.37 -15.89 -7.89
CA THR A 408 5.89 -14.80 -7.05
C THR A 408 5.44 -13.44 -7.59
N LEU A 409 5.45 -13.24 -8.91
CA LEU A 409 5.01 -11.98 -9.53
C LEU A 409 3.50 -11.77 -9.39
N ALA A 410 2.66 -12.81 -9.51
CA ALA A 410 1.21 -12.68 -9.27
C ALA A 410 0.92 -12.28 -7.82
N PHE A 411 1.60 -12.90 -6.86
CA PHE A 411 1.48 -12.54 -5.45
C PHE A 411 2.06 -11.16 -5.13
N SER A 412 3.07 -10.70 -5.84
CA SER A 412 3.62 -9.37 -5.63
C SER A 412 2.59 -8.28 -5.94
N GLU A 413 1.76 -8.43 -6.96
CA GLU A 413 0.67 -7.49 -7.27
C GLU A 413 -0.46 -7.52 -6.22
N VAL A 414 -0.73 -8.67 -5.63
CA VAL A 414 -1.71 -8.80 -4.53
C VAL A 414 -1.15 -8.20 -3.24
N THR A 415 0.13 -8.45 -2.96
CA THR A 415 0.78 -8.12 -1.68
C THR A 415 1.31 -6.69 -1.63
N GLY A 416 1.83 -6.17 -2.73
CA GLY A 416 2.36 -4.80 -2.81
C GLY A 416 1.26 -3.75 -2.65
N ARG A 417 1.68 -2.50 -2.43
CA ARG A 417 0.80 -1.33 -2.32
C ARG A 417 0.83 -0.54 -3.62
N SER A 418 -0.29 -0.45 -4.29
CA SER A 418 -0.44 0.40 -5.47
C SER A 418 -0.63 1.85 -5.04
N TYR A 419 0.19 2.73 -5.59
CA TYR A 419 0.06 4.18 -5.47
C TYR A 419 -0.25 4.81 -6.83
N GLY A 420 -0.58 6.08 -6.83
CA GLY A 420 -0.81 6.84 -8.06
C GLY A 420 0.35 6.70 -9.07
N ALA A 421 0.08 6.95 -10.33
CA ALA A 421 1.01 6.79 -11.45
C ALA A 421 1.52 5.35 -11.70
N GLY A 422 0.78 4.33 -11.26
CA GLY A 422 1.09 2.93 -11.55
C GLY A 422 2.33 2.38 -10.83
N VAL A 423 2.72 2.96 -9.71
CA VAL A 423 3.83 2.48 -8.88
C VAL A 423 3.34 1.42 -7.91
N LEU A 424 4.05 0.29 -7.83
CA LEU A 424 3.88 -0.74 -6.80
C LEU A 424 5.01 -0.59 -5.78
N THR A 425 4.65 -0.50 -4.51
CA THR A 425 5.59 -0.30 -3.39
C THR A 425 5.54 -1.49 -2.44
N PHE A 426 6.70 -1.87 -1.93
CA PHE A 426 6.85 -2.92 -0.92
C PHE A 426 7.45 -2.36 0.35
N GLU A 427 6.90 -2.74 1.49
CA GLU A 427 7.59 -2.68 2.77
C GLU A 427 8.34 -4.01 3.01
N PRO A 428 9.36 -4.06 3.88
CA PRO A 428 10.13 -5.28 4.13
C PRO A 428 9.28 -6.53 4.38
N SER A 429 8.32 -6.44 5.30
CA SER A 429 7.43 -7.55 5.65
C SER A 429 6.51 -8.00 4.50
N GLU A 430 6.22 -7.13 3.54
CA GLU A 430 5.45 -7.50 2.35
C GLU A 430 6.31 -8.30 1.37
N THR A 431 7.59 -7.96 1.22
CA THR A 431 8.53 -8.79 0.45
C THR A 431 8.73 -10.14 1.11
N GLU A 432 8.94 -10.17 2.43
CA GLU A 432 9.13 -11.40 3.20
C GLU A 432 7.90 -12.33 3.19
N SER A 433 6.70 -11.81 2.89
CA SER A 433 5.48 -12.61 2.79
C SER A 433 5.23 -13.24 1.41
N LEU A 434 6.08 -12.98 0.41
CA LEU A 434 5.89 -13.51 -0.93
C LEU A 434 6.20 -15.02 -0.99
N PRO A 435 5.40 -15.82 -1.70
CA PRO A 435 5.75 -17.21 -1.97
C PRO A 435 6.93 -17.28 -2.94
N LEU A 436 7.90 -18.12 -2.63
CA LEU A 436 9.12 -18.29 -3.43
C LEU A 436 9.41 -19.77 -3.65
N PRO A 437 9.10 -20.32 -4.83
CA PRO A 437 9.46 -21.69 -5.19
C PRO A 437 10.96 -21.80 -5.46
N LEU A 438 11.62 -22.79 -4.84
CA LEU A 438 13.06 -23.03 -5.03
C LEU A 438 13.38 -24.38 -5.68
N TYR A 439 12.43 -25.30 -5.76
CA TYR A 439 12.62 -26.57 -6.45
C TYR A 439 12.94 -26.35 -7.93
N GLY A 440 14.03 -26.91 -8.42
CA GLY A 440 14.50 -26.70 -9.79
C GLY A 440 15.31 -25.43 -10.02
N SER A 441 15.57 -24.63 -8.98
CA SER A 441 16.41 -23.41 -9.09
C SER A 441 17.86 -23.71 -9.44
N ASP A 442 18.33 -24.91 -9.17
CA ASP A 442 19.64 -25.42 -9.60
C ASP A 442 19.81 -25.52 -11.13
N LYS A 443 18.72 -25.50 -11.88
CA LYS A 443 18.71 -25.52 -13.35
C LYS A 443 18.69 -24.10 -13.96
N LEU A 444 18.61 -23.07 -13.15
CA LEU A 444 18.56 -21.69 -13.62
C LEU A 444 19.96 -21.11 -13.78
N ASP A 445 20.18 -20.45 -14.88
CA ASP A 445 21.40 -19.69 -15.17
C ASP A 445 21.14 -18.20 -14.89
N LEU A 446 21.77 -17.70 -13.82
CA LEU A 446 21.60 -16.30 -13.40
C LEU A 446 22.17 -15.32 -14.43
N GLU A 447 23.27 -15.66 -15.10
CA GLU A 447 23.87 -14.80 -16.13
C GLU A 447 22.94 -14.65 -17.35
N GLN A 448 22.33 -15.75 -17.79
CA GLN A 448 21.31 -15.73 -18.84
C GLN A 448 20.10 -14.86 -18.42
N ILE A 449 19.62 -15.03 -17.20
CA ILE A 449 18.48 -14.25 -16.66
C ILE A 449 18.84 -12.77 -16.58
N ASP A 450 20.04 -12.43 -16.09
CA ASP A 450 20.53 -11.06 -15.98
C ASP A 450 20.56 -10.39 -17.38
N GLY A 451 21.11 -11.08 -18.36
CA GLY A 451 21.15 -10.60 -19.74
C GLY A 451 19.76 -10.32 -20.30
N LEU A 452 18.80 -11.24 -20.11
CA LEU A 452 17.42 -11.04 -20.56
C LEU A 452 16.75 -9.84 -19.85
N ILE A 453 16.97 -9.65 -18.55
CA ILE A 453 16.41 -8.53 -17.79
C ILE A 453 16.98 -7.20 -18.25
N ARG A 454 18.27 -7.10 -18.53
CA ARG A 454 18.91 -5.88 -19.08
C ARG A 454 18.30 -5.45 -20.43
N PHE A 455 17.85 -6.43 -21.22
CA PHE A 455 17.14 -6.17 -22.48
C PHE A 455 15.61 -6.09 -22.34
N ASN A 456 15.06 -5.97 -21.13
CA ASN A 456 13.61 -5.91 -20.83
C ASN A 456 12.81 -7.11 -21.37
N ARG A 457 13.42 -8.31 -21.42
CA ARG A 457 12.81 -9.54 -21.94
C ARG A 457 12.21 -10.41 -20.83
N ILE A 458 11.43 -9.82 -19.93
CA ILE A 458 10.84 -10.53 -18.77
C ILE A 458 10.00 -11.74 -19.16
N GLU A 459 9.31 -11.71 -20.30
CA GLU A 459 8.48 -12.82 -20.73
C GLU A 459 9.29 -14.08 -21.02
N GLU A 460 10.49 -13.93 -21.56
CA GLU A 460 11.40 -15.05 -21.81
C GLU A 460 12.02 -15.56 -20.51
N VAL A 461 12.32 -14.66 -19.58
CA VAL A 461 12.70 -15.07 -18.22
C VAL A 461 11.63 -15.95 -17.61
N LEU A 462 10.35 -15.52 -17.68
CA LEU A 462 9.24 -16.29 -17.12
C LEU A 462 9.02 -17.63 -17.86
N GLU A 463 9.33 -17.73 -19.14
CA GLU A 463 9.28 -19.03 -19.82
C GLU A 463 10.31 -20.01 -19.26
N ILE A 464 11.53 -19.54 -18.98
CA ILE A 464 12.61 -20.34 -18.41
C ILE A 464 12.29 -20.71 -16.95
N THR A 465 11.96 -19.72 -16.15
CA THR A 465 11.79 -19.90 -14.70
C THR A 465 10.51 -20.65 -14.36
N ASP A 466 9.38 -20.35 -15.00
CA ASP A 466 8.13 -21.11 -14.80
C ASP A 466 8.30 -22.57 -15.19
N LYS A 467 9.02 -22.85 -16.29
CA LYS A 467 9.30 -24.22 -16.67
C LYS A 467 10.12 -24.95 -15.60
N ALA A 468 11.22 -24.35 -15.17
CA ALA A 468 12.13 -24.98 -14.21
C ALA A 468 11.52 -25.12 -12.80
N LEU A 469 10.86 -24.06 -12.31
CA LEU A 469 10.40 -23.99 -10.92
C LEU A 469 8.98 -24.51 -10.75
N LEU A 470 8.06 -24.07 -11.61
CA LEU A 470 6.63 -24.34 -11.42
C LEU A 470 6.25 -25.69 -12.07
N ILE A 471 6.63 -25.92 -13.32
CA ILE A 471 6.20 -27.11 -14.05
C ILE A 471 7.08 -28.30 -13.66
N ASP A 472 8.39 -28.22 -13.89
CA ASP A 472 9.32 -29.34 -13.65
C ASP A 472 9.65 -29.52 -12.16
N GLY A 473 9.68 -28.42 -11.38
CA GLY A 473 10.01 -28.41 -9.95
C GLY A 473 8.82 -28.77 -9.06
N LEU A 474 7.71 -28.07 -9.18
CA LEU A 474 6.52 -28.23 -8.34
C LEU A 474 5.42 -29.09 -8.97
N GLY A 475 5.56 -29.50 -10.24
CA GLY A 475 4.57 -30.34 -10.92
C GLY A 475 3.29 -29.60 -11.31
N LEU A 476 3.30 -28.27 -11.47
CA LEU A 476 2.15 -27.54 -11.99
C LEU A 476 1.84 -27.99 -13.41
N ALA A 477 0.54 -28.06 -13.73
CA ALA A 477 0.12 -28.12 -15.12
C ALA A 477 0.56 -26.85 -15.86
N ARG A 478 0.93 -26.98 -17.13
CA ARG A 478 1.35 -25.82 -17.95
C ARG A 478 0.28 -24.75 -18.00
N GLU A 479 -0.97 -25.14 -18.02
CA GLU A 479 -2.14 -24.26 -18.03
C GLU A 479 -2.24 -23.44 -16.74
N GLU A 480 -1.92 -24.03 -15.57
CA GLU A 480 -1.90 -23.33 -14.30
C GLU A 480 -0.76 -22.28 -14.25
N ALA A 481 0.44 -22.63 -14.71
CA ALA A 481 1.56 -21.68 -14.80
C ALA A 481 1.21 -20.49 -15.73
N LEU A 482 0.60 -20.76 -16.88
CA LEU A 482 0.11 -19.72 -17.79
C LEU A 482 -1.02 -18.89 -17.17
N ALA A 483 -1.88 -19.49 -16.36
CA ALA A 483 -2.93 -18.76 -15.64
C ALA A 483 -2.36 -17.82 -14.59
N LEU A 484 -1.34 -18.24 -13.83
CA LEU A 484 -0.60 -17.37 -12.89
C LEU A 484 0.05 -16.19 -13.60
N ARG A 485 0.66 -16.40 -14.76
CA ARG A 485 1.22 -15.34 -15.60
C ARG A 485 0.15 -14.35 -16.08
N LYS A 486 -1.03 -14.84 -16.47
CA LYS A 486 -2.17 -13.99 -16.83
C LYS A 486 -2.68 -13.16 -15.64
N ILE A 487 -2.74 -13.75 -14.45
CA ILE A 487 -3.12 -13.05 -13.22
C ILE A 487 -2.15 -11.89 -12.95
N TRP A 488 -0.83 -12.16 -12.99
CA TRP A 488 0.18 -11.12 -12.85
C TRP A 488 -0.03 -9.97 -13.84
N ARG A 489 -0.13 -10.29 -15.14
CA ARG A 489 -0.33 -9.27 -16.18
C ARG A 489 -1.61 -8.47 -15.96
N LYS A 490 -2.72 -9.13 -15.65
CA LYS A 490 -4.01 -8.50 -15.40
C LYS A 490 -3.94 -7.46 -14.29
N LEU A 491 -3.34 -7.80 -13.14
CA LEU A 491 -3.21 -6.90 -12.00
C LEU A 491 -2.20 -5.79 -12.27
N ARG A 492 -1.03 -6.11 -12.87
CA ARG A 492 -0.02 -5.15 -13.27
C ARG A 492 -0.58 -4.13 -14.26
N ASP A 493 -1.20 -4.59 -15.33
CA ASP A 493 -1.70 -3.73 -16.41
C ASP A 493 -2.85 -2.85 -15.91
N ARG A 494 -3.72 -3.40 -15.04
CA ARG A 494 -4.73 -2.62 -14.34
C ARG A 494 -4.09 -1.48 -13.53
N ARG A 495 -3.03 -1.74 -12.80
CA ARG A 495 -2.31 -0.74 -11.99
C ARG A 495 -1.62 0.32 -12.86
N ILE A 496 -0.93 -0.10 -13.92
CA ILE A 496 -0.14 0.78 -14.79
C ILE A 496 -1.03 1.68 -15.65
N ASN A 497 -2.16 1.16 -16.14
CA ASN A 497 -3.05 1.88 -17.06
C ASN A 497 -4.04 2.82 -16.36
N ARG A 498 -3.96 2.94 -15.04
CA ARG A 498 -4.68 3.95 -14.28
C ARG A 498 -4.05 5.32 -14.51
N ARG A 499 -4.80 6.22 -15.10
CA ARG A 499 -4.39 7.60 -15.38
C ARG A 499 -5.34 8.60 -14.74
#